data_f7a60f7c13bab26467fb20d38fc08aac
#
_entry.id   f7a60f7c13bab26467fb20d38fc08aac
#
_cell.length_a   1.000
_cell.length_b   1.000
_cell.length_c   1.000
_cell.angle_alpha   90.00
_cell.angle_beta   90.00
_cell.angle_gamma   90.00
#
_symmetry.space_group_name_H-M   'P 1'
#
loop_
_entity.id
_entity.type
_entity.pdbx_description
1 polymer ?
#
loop_
_entity_poly.entity_id
_entity_poly.type
_entity_poly.pdbx_seq_one_letter_code
_entity_poly.pdbx_strand_id
1 'polypeptide(L)'
;MGKVADRYFEVHPWKIVEQGFNPAYSEVAESVFSLGNEYTGIRGYFEEGYSGKSLQGCYMNGLYESRDVPRSAYKGMLEITDFMVNTVDWVYSRITCNGVVLDLAKCEISDFVREIDFRTGLLSRRFRWKVDEKTEFALTFERFTSMEEEQYCGQKLSVQVLSGQAELYVRAGLDFTRPHVNQGKCMFTMDSKSIDGNTCEITATTGRSRQTLYAAAAFKGMEGTAWETGEAIAANEYRAVLAAGERASLERVVTLICARNEWEHASFADR
;
A
#
# COMPACT_ATOMS: atom_id res chain seq x y z
N MET A 1 12.00 28.80 -19.07
CA MET A 1 11.90 28.30 -17.68
C MET A 1 11.20 26.95 -17.76
N GLY A 2 11.88 25.83 -17.45
CA GLY A 2 11.24 24.50 -17.42
C GLY A 2 10.10 24.47 -16.40
N LYS A 3 9.09 23.60 -16.61
CA LYS A 3 8.01 23.40 -15.66
C LYS A 3 8.59 22.85 -14.35
N VAL A 4 7.97 23.14 -13.21
CA VAL A 4 8.44 22.68 -11.88
C VAL A 4 8.53 21.14 -11.84
N ALA A 5 7.62 20.44 -12.50
CA ALA A 5 7.62 18.98 -12.63
C ALA A 5 8.90 18.43 -13.32
N ASP A 6 9.46 19.14 -14.29
CA ASP A 6 10.68 18.71 -15.01
C ASP A 6 11.92 18.65 -14.10
N ARG A 7 11.82 19.13 -12.85
CA ARG A 7 12.92 19.08 -11.86
C ARG A 7 12.98 17.74 -11.12
N TYR A 8 11.91 16.98 -11.13
CA TYR A 8 11.76 15.76 -10.34
C TYR A 8 11.57 14.53 -11.19
N PHE A 9 10.83 14.67 -12.30
CA PHE A 9 10.37 13.54 -13.11
C PHE A 9 10.45 13.85 -14.60
N GLU A 10 10.60 12.79 -15.39
CA GLU A 10 10.42 12.88 -16.84
C GLU A 10 8.92 12.82 -17.15
N VAL A 11 8.43 13.82 -17.87
CA VAL A 11 7.02 13.93 -18.24
C VAL A 11 6.84 13.62 -19.72
N HIS A 12 6.10 12.57 -20.02
CA HIS A 12 5.67 12.16 -21.34
C HIS A 12 4.16 12.40 -21.53
N PRO A 13 3.63 12.40 -22.76
CA PRO A 13 2.19 12.63 -22.97
C PRO A 13 1.26 11.68 -22.19
N TRP A 14 1.73 10.46 -21.88
CA TRP A 14 0.93 9.41 -21.22
C TRP A 14 1.62 8.82 -19.99
N LYS A 15 2.77 9.34 -19.59
CA LYS A 15 3.55 8.78 -18.49
C LYS A 15 4.22 9.85 -17.67
N ILE A 16 4.41 9.57 -16.41
CA ILE A 16 5.37 10.24 -15.54
C ILE A 16 6.38 9.20 -15.10
N VAL A 17 7.67 9.51 -15.24
CA VAL A 17 8.76 8.58 -14.94
C VAL A 17 9.75 9.22 -13.98
N GLU A 18 10.09 8.48 -12.92
CA GLU A 18 11.18 8.79 -12.00
C GLU A 18 12.36 7.87 -12.32
N GLN A 19 13.49 8.47 -12.71
CA GLN A 19 14.75 7.76 -12.96
C GLN A 19 15.68 7.95 -11.76
N GLY A 20 16.02 6.83 -11.12
CA GLY A 20 16.80 6.86 -9.89
C GLY A 20 15.96 7.23 -8.66
N PHE A 21 16.33 6.71 -7.50
CA PHE A 21 15.67 7.03 -6.24
C PHE A 21 16.41 8.16 -5.52
N ASN A 22 15.70 9.26 -5.23
CA ASN A 22 16.22 10.34 -4.40
C ASN A 22 15.39 10.47 -3.12
N PRO A 23 15.95 10.10 -1.94
CA PRO A 23 15.23 10.18 -0.65
C PRO A 23 14.68 11.59 -0.32
N ALA A 24 15.33 12.66 -0.82
CA ALA A 24 14.88 14.03 -0.59
C ALA A 24 13.54 14.36 -1.27
N TYR A 25 13.14 13.58 -2.26
CA TYR A 25 11.91 13.78 -3.03
C TYR A 25 10.86 12.70 -2.80
N SER A 26 11.07 11.79 -1.83
CA SER A 26 10.15 10.67 -1.58
C SER A 26 8.71 11.13 -1.34
N GLU A 27 8.48 12.15 -0.51
CA GLU A 27 7.14 12.69 -0.22
C GLU A 27 6.47 13.34 -1.44
N VAL A 28 7.26 14.02 -2.30
CA VAL A 28 6.77 14.57 -3.58
C VAL A 28 6.40 13.44 -4.53
N ALA A 29 7.27 12.45 -4.66
CA ALA A 29 7.06 11.28 -5.50
C ALA A 29 5.82 10.49 -5.04
N GLU A 30 5.65 10.24 -3.74
CA GLU A 30 4.45 9.59 -3.21
C GLU A 30 3.16 10.34 -3.55
N SER A 31 3.21 11.67 -3.67
CA SER A 31 2.07 12.48 -4.08
C SER A 31 1.79 12.36 -5.58
N VAL A 32 2.83 12.43 -6.40
CA VAL A 32 2.70 12.40 -7.87
C VAL A 32 2.30 11.02 -8.38
N PHE A 33 2.83 9.96 -7.78
CA PHE A 33 2.53 8.57 -8.14
C PHE A 33 1.34 7.99 -7.36
N SER A 34 0.41 8.83 -6.93
CA SER A 34 -0.87 8.38 -6.36
C SER A 34 -1.75 7.75 -7.43
N LEU A 35 -2.49 6.71 -7.04
CA LEU A 35 -3.54 6.09 -7.84
C LEU A 35 -4.89 6.35 -7.19
N GLY A 36 -5.94 6.42 -7.98
CA GLY A 36 -7.30 6.55 -7.46
C GLY A 36 -8.35 6.37 -8.53
N ASN A 37 -9.53 6.00 -8.09
CA ASN A 37 -10.78 6.01 -8.85
C ASN A 37 -11.82 6.84 -8.09
N GLU A 38 -13.10 6.73 -8.40
CA GLU A 38 -14.16 7.45 -7.71
C GLU A 38 -14.36 7.02 -6.24
N TYR A 39 -13.86 5.84 -5.86
CA TYR A 39 -14.13 5.18 -4.59
C TYR A 39 -12.93 5.18 -3.64
N THR A 40 -11.73 4.86 -4.13
CA THR A 40 -10.53 4.76 -3.31
C THR A 40 -9.36 5.50 -3.95
N GLY A 41 -8.46 5.99 -3.10
CA GLY A 41 -7.20 6.60 -3.51
C GLY A 41 -6.06 6.15 -2.63
N ILE A 42 -4.93 5.82 -3.22
CA ILE A 42 -3.72 5.42 -2.52
C ILE A 42 -2.53 6.25 -2.98
N ARG A 43 -1.72 6.71 -2.04
CA ARG A 43 -0.48 7.43 -2.35
C ARG A 43 0.58 6.49 -2.88
N GLY A 44 1.58 7.04 -3.57
CA GLY A 44 2.66 6.31 -4.22
C GLY A 44 3.77 5.81 -3.28
N TYR A 45 3.47 5.47 -2.01
CA TYR A 45 4.47 4.95 -1.06
C TYR A 45 4.92 3.52 -1.39
N PHE A 46 6.04 3.11 -0.77
CA PHE A 46 6.63 1.79 -0.99
C PHE A 46 5.92 0.70 -0.19
N GLU A 47 5.54 -0.35 -0.87
CA GLU A 47 4.80 -1.50 -0.36
C GLU A 47 5.57 -2.27 0.71
N GLU A 48 6.89 -2.43 0.52
CA GLU A 48 7.80 -3.13 1.42
C GLU A 48 8.06 -2.38 2.74
N GLY A 49 7.64 -1.13 2.80
CA GLY A 49 7.92 -0.20 3.89
C GLY A 49 9.19 0.59 3.63
N TYR A 50 9.26 1.76 4.25
CA TYR A 50 10.36 2.69 4.09
C TYR A 50 10.63 3.42 5.41
N SER A 51 11.85 3.34 5.94
CA SER A 51 12.21 4.00 7.21
C SER A 51 12.59 5.48 7.06
N GLY A 52 12.66 6.00 5.83
CA GLY A 52 12.83 7.42 5.55
C GLY A 52 11.52 8.21 5.66
N LYS A 53 11.53 9.46 5.16
CA LYS A 53 10.33 10.31 5.16
C LYS A 53 9.30 9.78 4.17
N SER A 54 8.07 9.61 4.63
CA SER A 54 6.96 9.07 3.86
C SER A 54 5.64 9.68 4.30
N LEU A 55 4.73 9.87 3.36
CA LEU A 55 3.36 10.34 3.55
C LEU A 55 2.39 9.22 3.16
N GLN A 56 2.49 8.07 3.82
CA GLN A 56 1.62 6.93 3.55
C GLN A 56 0.16 7.29 3.74
N GLY A 57 -0.69 6.86 2.80
CA GLY A 57 -2.11 7.11 2.90
C GLY A 57 -2.91 6.30 1.87
N CYS A 58 -4.01 5.73 2.36
CA CYS A 58 -5.08 5.14 1.58
C CYS A 58 -6.38 5.74 2.08
N TYR A 59 -7.21 6.23 1.20
CA TYR A 59 -8.43 6.97 1.52
C TYR A 59 -9.60 6.41 0.72
N MET A 60 -10.78 6.42 1.34
CA MET A 60 -12.01 6.04 0.67
C MET A 60 -12.99 7.19 0.66
N ASN A 61 -13.60 7.42 -0.49
CA ASN A 61 -14.59 8.46 -0.66
C ASN A 61 -15.82 8.18 0.23
N GLY A 62 -16.22 9.19 1.01
CA GLY A 62 -17.33 9.10 1.94
C GLY A 62 -16.98 8.52 3.31
N LEU A 63 -15.72 8.13 3.56
CA LEU A 63 -15.27 7.63 4.86
C LEU A 63 -14.59 8.75 5.66
N TYR A 64 -15.27 9.24 6.67
CA TYR A 64 -14.83 10.36 7.49
C TYR A 64 -14.83 10.00 8.98
N GLU A 65 -14.01 10.68 9.74
CA GLU A 65 -14.05 10.70 11.19
C GLU A 65 -14.18 12.15 11.68
N SER A 66 -14.74 12.32 12.86
CA SER A 66 -14.99 13.62 13.45
C SER A 66 -14.06 13.91 14.62
N ARG A 67 -13.70 15.17 14.80
CA ARG A 67 -12.97 15.65 15.99
C ARG A 67 -13.53 16.95 16.51
N ASP A 68 -13.34 17.19 17.80
CA ASP A 68 -13.64 18.50 18.40
C ASP A 68 -12.61 19.53 17.93
N VAL A 69 -13.10 20.73 17.66
CA VAL A 69 -12.25 21.89 17.36
C VAL A 69 -11.89 22.57 18.68
N PRO A 70 -10.61 22.84 18.97
CA PRO A 70 -10.21 23.55 20.17
C PRO A 70 -10.94 24.89 20.32
N ARG A 71 -11.46 25.20 21.51
CA ARG A 71 -12.24 26.43 21.80
C ARG A 71 -11.50 27.76 21.58
N SER A 72 -10.20 27.74 21.29
CA SER A 72 -9.41 28.92 20.90
C SER A 72 -9.67 29.39 19.48
N ALA A 73 -10.42 28.61 18.69
CA ALA A 73 -10.86 29.00 17.36
C ALA A 73 -11.97 30.09 17.46
N TYR A 74 -11.95 31.02 16.53
CA TYR A 74 -12.77 32.24 16.47
C TYR A 74 -14.26 32.01 16.79
N LYS A 75 -14.91 33.04 17.38
CA LYS A 75 -16.33 33.10 17.65
C LYS A 75 -17.13 32.79 16.37
N GLY A 76 -17.95 31.73 16.36
CA GLY A 76 -18.74 31.32 15.20
C GLY A 76 -18.19 30.16 14.37
N MET A 77 -17.07 29.55 14.76
CA MET A 77 -16.58 28.30 14.16
C MET A 77 -17.34 27.09 14.68
N LEU A 78 -17.38 26.03 13.84
CA LEU A 78 -17.96 24.75 14.22
C LEU A 78 -17.21 24.15 15.42
N GLU A 79 -17.96 23.56 16.34
CA GLU A 79 -17.40 22.86 17.50
C GLU A 79 -16.81 21.49 17.12
N ILE A 80 -17.24 20.96 15.98
CA ILE A 80 -16.84 19.66 15.44
C ILE A 80 -16.44 19.86 13.98
N THR A 81 -15.40 19.19 13.54
CA THR A 81 -14.98 19.13 12.14
C THR A 81 -14.76 17.69 11.71
N ASP A 82 -15.17 17.37 10.50
CA ASP A 82 -14.94 16.08 9.87
C ASP A 82 -13.66 16.11 9.03
N PHE A 83 -13.01 14.98 8.93
CA PHE A 83 -11.84 14.78 8.09
C PHE A 83 -11.85 13.39 7.48
N MET A 84 -11.34 13.29 6.24
CA MET A 84 -11.17 12.01 5.56
C MET A 84 -10.11 11.18 6.29
N VAL A 85 -10.45 9.97 6.68
CA VAL A 85 -9.59 9.13 7.51
C VAL A 85 -8.63 8.31 6.65
N ASN A 86 -7.36 8.17 7.12
CA ASN A 86 -6.44 7.20 6.54
C ASN A 86 -6.90 5.79 6.91
N THR A 87 -7.08 4.94 5.90
CA THR A 87 -7.68 3.61 6.01
C THR A 87 -6.62 2.49 6.08
N VAL A 88 -6.93 1.35 5.50
CA VAL A 88 -6.07 0.18 5.46
C VAL A 88 -4.89 0.36 4.50
N ASP A 89 -3.70 -0.05 4.92
CA ASP A 89 -2.57 -0.29 4.02
C ASP A 89 -2.77 -1.65 3.33
N TRP A 90 -3.46 -1.64 2.20
CA TRP A 90 -3.77 -2.85 1.45
C TRP A 90 -2.61 -3.34 0.57
N VAL A 91 -1.56 -2.52 0.41
CA VAL A 91 -0.32 -2.92 -0.28
C VAL A 91 0.74 -3.45 0.67
N TYR A 92 0.42 -3.56 1.97
CA TYR A 92 1.34 -4.04 2.99
C TYR A 92 2.11 -5.28 2.52
N SER A 93 3.44 -5.13 2.40
CA SER A 93 4.38 -6.20 2.06
C SER A 93 5.66 -5.98 2.84
N ARG A 94 6.21 -7.01 3.46
CA ARG A 94 7.53 -6.94 4.11
C ARG A 94 8.38 -8.03 3.51
N ILE A 95 9.49 -7.65 2.91
CA ILE A 95 10.34 -8.52 2.12
C ILE A 95 11.65 -8.71 2.87
N THR A 96 12.03 -9.95 3.09
CA THR A 96 13.31 -10.33 3.71
C THR A 96 13.98 -11.37 2.82
N CYS A 97 15.26 -11.20 2.55
CA CYS A 97 16.06 -12.19 1.84
C CYS A 97 17.34 -12.46 2.62
N ASN A 98 17.66 -13.75 2.83
CA ASN A 98 18.86 -14.19 3.57
C ASN A 98 19.02 -13.46 4.92
N GLY A 99 17.90 -13.15 5.59
CA GLY A 99 17.85 -12.39 6.86
C GLY A 99 17.97 -10.86 6.72
N VAL A 100 18.17 -10.32 5.53
CA VAL A 100 18.23 -8.87 5.26
C VAL A 100 16.84 -8.37 4.87
N VAL A 101 16.34 -7.35 5.59
CA VAL A 101 15.05 -6.70 5.30
C VAL A 101 15.23 -5.67 4.19
N LEU A 102 14.37 -5.70 3.19
CA LEU A 102 14.32 -4.68 2.14
C LEU A 102 13.77 -3.37 2.70
N ASP A 103 14.61 -2.35 2.72
CA ASP A 103 14.29 -0.97 3.07
C ASP A 103 15.17 -0.04 2.22
N LEU A 104 14.57 0.72 1.31
CA LEU A 104 15.31 1.56 0.37
C LEU A 104 16.13 2.68 1.04
N ALA A 105 15.87 2.98 2.32
CA ALA A 105 16.68 3.90 3.09
C ALA A 105 18.00 3.29 3.57
N LYS A 106 18.15 1.95 3.53
CA LYS A 106 19.26 1.21 4.14
C LYS A 106 19.95 0.25 3.19
N CYS A 107 19.24 -0.18 2.14
CA CYS A 107 19.74 -1.19 1.20
C CYS A 107 20.49 -0.54 0.03
N GLU A 108 21.46 -1.27 -0.53
CA GLU A 108 22.11 -0.92 -1.78
C GLU A 108 21.19 -1.31 -2.94
N ILE A 109 20.71 -0.29 -3.67
CA ILE A 109 19.84 -0.47 -4.84
C ILE A 109 20.44 0.20 -6.08
N SER A 110 20.10 -0.31 -7.25
CA SER A 110 20.47 0.27 -8.55
C SER A 110 19.33 0.14 -9.56
N ASP A 111 19.46 0.82 -10.69
CA ASP A 111 18.51 0.77 -11.81
C ASP A 111 17.07 1.07 -11.41
N PHE A 112 16.88 1.94 -10.41
CA PHE A 112 15.54 2.32 -9.94
C PHE A 112 14.79 3.12 -10.99
N VAL A 113 13.59 2.65 -11.33
CA VAL A 113 12.62 3.36 -12.16
C VAL A 113 11.24 3.19 -11.57
N ARG A 114 10.50 4.28 -11.39
CA ARG A 114 9.07 4.29 -11.06
C ARG A 114 8.30 5.02 -12.16
N GLU A 115 7.21 4.43 -12.61
CA GLU A 115 6.43 4.94 -13.73
C GLU A 115 4.93 4.79 -13.47
N ILE A 116 4.17 5.83 -13.79
CA ILE A 116 2.72 5.74 -13.95
C ILE A 116 2.37 5.89 -15.43
N ASP A 117 1.62 4.94 -15.98
CA ASP A 117 1.10 4.98 -17.35
C ASP A 117 -0.40 5.29 -17.31
N PHE A 118 -0.77 6.48 -17.80
CA PHE A 118 -2.15 6.98 -17.80
C PHE A 118 -3.07 6.27 -18.80
N ARG A 119 -2.53 5.48 -19.75
CA ARG A 119 -3.35 4.68 -20.68
C ARG A 119 -3.88 3.43 -20.03
N THR A 120 -3.13 2.87 -19.11
CA THR A 120 -3.45 1.61 -18.41
C THR A 120 -3.86 1.81 -16.96
N GLY A 121 -3.58 3.01 -16.38
CA GLY A 121 -3.74 3.26 -14.95
C GLY A 121 -2.77 2.47 -14.08
N LEU A 122 -1.68 1.92 -14.66
CA LEU A 122 -0.73 1.09 -13.96
C LEU A 122 0.40 1.93 -13.38
N LEU A 123 0.64 1.80 -12.09
CA LEU A 123 1.85 2.24 -11.43
C LEU A 123 2.82 1.06 -11.34
N SER A 124 3.99 1.22 -11.94
CA SER A 124 5.08 0.23 -11.88
C SER A 124 6.33 0.82 -11.23
N ARG A 125 7.08 -0.02 -10.54
CA ARG A 125 8.36 0.31 -9.94
C ARG A 125 9.29 -0.88 -10.07
N ARG A 126 10.50 -0.65 -10.58
CA ARG A 126 11.53 -1.68 -10.73
C ARG A 126 12.88 -1.17 -10.25
N PHE A 127 13.66 -2.06 -9.69
CA PHE A 127 15.05 -1.79 -9.28
C PHE A 127 15.80 -3.11 -9.07
N ARG A 128 17.13 -3.01 -8.94
CA ARG A 128 17.95 -4.10 -8.45
C ARG A 128 18.28 -3.88 -6.99
N TRP A 129 18.29 -4.97 -6.23
CA TRP A 129 18.65 -4.99 -4.81
C TRP A 129 19.84 -5.91 -4.60
N LYS A 130 20.97 -5.35 -4.19
CA LYS A 130 22.14 -6.11 -3.75
C LYS A 130 21.96 -6.45 -2.27
N VAL A 131 21.64 -7.73 -1.98
CA VAL A 131 21.40 -8.21 -0.61
C VAL A 131 22.71 -8.38 0.14
N ASP A 132 23.69 -8.99 -0.55
CA ASP A 132 25.06 -9.22 -0.06
C ASP A 132 26.03 -9.31 -1.26
N GLU A 133 27.32 -9.67 -1.00
CA GLU A 133 28.36 -9.76 -2.04
C GLU A 133 28.09 -10.82 -3.12
N LYS A 134 27.18 -11.76 -2.87
CA LYS A 134 26.89 -12.88 -3.77
C LYS A 134 25.49 -12.84 -4.35
N THR A 135 24.56 -12.18 -3.66
CA THR A 135 23.11 -12.28 -3.92
C THR A 135 22.57 -10.94 -4.40
N GLU A 136 22.03 -10.91 -5.61
CA GLU A 136 21.37 -9.77 -6.21
C GLU A 136 20.03 -10.16 -6.81
N PHE A 137 19.05 -9.28 -6.67
CA PHE A 137 17.71 -9.41 -7.22
C PHE A 137 17.38 -8.30 -8.22
N ALA A 138 16.51 -8.64 -9.18
CA ALA A 138 15.64 -7.66 -9.84
C ALA A 138 14.23 -7.80 -9.25
N LEU A 139 13.68 -6.68 -8.78
CA LEU A 139 12.32 -6.61 -8.28
C LEU A 139 11.47 -5.71 -9.18
N THR A 140 10.20 -6.09 -9.33
CA THR A 140 9.19 -5.27 -9.99
C THR A 140 7.92 -5.30 -9.15
N PHE A 141 7.40 -4.12 -8.84
CA PHE A 141 6.12 -3.89 -8.19
C PHE A 141 5.19 -3.23 -9.20
N GLU A 142 3.98 -3.75 -9.32
CA GLU A 142 2.94 -3.22 -10.19
C GLU A 142 1.65 -3.13 -9.39
N ARG A 143 0.90 -2.02 -9.51
CA ARG A 143 -0.40 -1.88 -8.85
C ARG A 143 -1.33 -0.97 -9.61
N PHE A 144 -2.62 -1.19 -9.41
CA PHE A 144 -3.69 -0.36 -9.99
C PHE A 144 -4.89 -0.30 -9.04
N THR A 145 -5.76 0.69 -9.27
CA THR A 145 -7.14 0.75 -8.76
C THR A 145 -8.07 0.57 -9.95
N SER A 146 -9.08 -0.31 -9.83
CA SER A 146 -10.00 -0.60 -10.93
C SER A 146 -10.86 0.63 -11.25
N MET A 147 -11.03 0.93 -12.55
CA MET A 147 -11.90 2.00 -13.04
C MET A 147 -13.28 1.47 -13.45
N GLU A 148 -13.46 0.16 -13.55
CA GLU A 148 -14.72 -0.49 -13.92
C GLU A 148 -15.49 -0.92 -12.67
N GLU A 149 -14.82 -1.63 -11.76
CA GLU A 149 -15.37 -2.04 -10.48
C GLU A 149 -14.57 -1.37 -9.36
N GLU A 150 -15.06 -0.25 -8.89
CA GLU A 150 -14.35 0.73 -8.06
C GLU A 150 -13.85 0.20 -6.72
N GLN A 151 -14.46 -0.88 -6.20
CA GLN A 151 -14.07 -1.53 -4.94
C GLN A 151 -12.83 -2.41 -5.06
N TYR A 152 -12.36 -2.71 -6.29
CA TYR A 152 -11.22 -3.59 -6.50
C TYR A 152 -9.92 -2.85 -6.74
N CYS A 153 -8.86 -3.39 -6.14
CA CYS A 153 -7.49 -2.98 -6.38
C CYS A 153 -6.64 -4.21 -6.65
N GLY A 154 -5.55 -4.04 -7.39
CA GLY A 154 -4.63 -5.14 -7.69
C GLY A 154 -3.17 -4.76 -7.48
N GLN A 155 -2.38 -5.75 -7.09
CA GLN A 155 -0.93 -5.61 -6.99
C GLN A 155 -0.23 -6.90 -7.41
N LYS A 156 0.95 -6.75 -8.03
CA LYS A 156 1.87 -7.84 -8.36
C LYS A 156 3.28 -7.47 -7.90
N LEU A 157 3.90 -8.38 -7.17
CA LEU A 157 5.33 -8.42 -6.89
C LEU A 157 5.95 -9.50 -7.77
N SER A 158 6.97 -9.14 -8.54
CA SER A 158 7.80 -10.09 -9.29
C SER A 158 9.25 -9.97 -8.82
N VAL A 159 9.89 -11.08 -8.59
CA VAL A 159 11.29 -11.18 -8.19
C VAL A 159 12.05 -12.11 -9.13
N GLN A 160 13.29 -11.75 -9.47
CA GLN A 160 14.21 -12.59 -10.19
C GLN A 160 15.57 -12.55 -9.48
N VAL A 161 16.14 -13.72 -9.18
CA VAL A 161 17.50 -13.80 -8.67
C VAL A 161 18.48 -13.62 -9.84
N LEU A 162 19.30 -12.59 -9.77
CA LEU A 162 20.31 -12.29 -10.80
C LEU A 162 21.60 -13.05 -10.53
N SER A 163 21.97 -13.19 -9.25
CA SER A 163 23.15 -13.95 -8.81
C SER A 163 22.90 -14.55 -7.43
N GLY A 164 23.63 -15.63 -7.12
CA GLY A 164 23.63 -16.28 -5.81
C GLY A 164 22.45 -17.24 -5.60
N GLN A 165 22.13 -17.44 -4.33
CA GLN A 165 20.99 -18.22 -3.86
C GLN A 165 20.23 -17.41 -2.84
N ALA A 166 18.91 -17.45 -2.90
CA ALA A 166 18.04 -16.62 -2.12
C ALA A 166 17.02 -17.42 -1.33
N GLU A 167 16.96 -17.21 -0.03
CA GLU A 167 15.83 -17.58 0.81
C GLU A 167 14.98 -16.32 1.01
N LEU A 168 13.89 -16.24 0.26
CA LEU A 168 12.98 -15.10 0.22
C LEU A 168 11.78 -15.36 1.13
N TYR A 169 11.46 -14.37 1.96
CA TYR A 169 10.22 -14.27 2.73
C TYR A 169 9.48 -13.00 2.36
N VAL A 170 8.18 -13.13 2.09
CA VAL A 170 7.28 -12.00 1.82
C VAL A 170 6.10 -12.10 2.79
N ARG A 171 5.99 -11.17 3.75
CA ARG A 171 4.79 -11.02 4.57
C ARG A 171 3.88 -10.01 3.90
N ALA A 172 2.71 -10.45 3.46
CA ALA A 172 1.78 -9.62 2.72
C ALA A 172 0.35 -9.81 3.22
N GLY A 173 -0.40 -8.71 3.27
CA GLY A 173 -1.75 -8.69 3.82
C GLY A 173 -2.35 -7.30 3.90
N LEU A 174 -3.16 -7.10 4.93
CA LEU A 174 -3.89 -5.89 5.25
C LEU A 174 -3.38 -5.34 6.59
N ASP A 175 -3.03 -4.05 6.65
CA ASP A 175 -2.50 -3.40 7.86
C ASP A 175 -3.31 -2.15 8.21
N PHE A 176 -4.03 -2.19 9.33
CA PHE A 176 -4.78 -1.07 9.91
C PHE A 176 -4.00 -0.33 11.01
N THR A 177 -2.73 -0.64 11.24
CA THR A 177 -1.92 0.02 12.28
C THR A 177 -1.50 1.44 11.89
N ARG A 178 -1.69 1.83 10.62
CA ARG A 178 -1.20 3.10 10.11
C ARG A 178 -1.88 4.29 10.77
N PRO A 179 -1.13 5.19 11.40
CA PRO A 179 -1.71 6.36 12.00
C PRO A 179 -2.22 7.34 10.94
N HIS A 180 -3.32 8.02 11.22
CA HIS A 180 -3.70 9.20 10.47
C HIS A 180 -2.71 10.34 10.79
N VAL A 181 -2.07 10.90 9.76
CA VAL A 181 -0.93 11.83 9.90
C VAL A 181 -1.20 12.96 10.90
N ASN A 182 -2.35 13.64 10.78
CA ASN A 182 -2.69 14.77 11.63
C ASN A 182 -3.21 14.39 13.04
N GLN A 183 -3.45 13.11 13.30
CA GLN A 183 -3.97 12.62 14.59
C GLN A 183 -2.94 11.79 15.36
N GLY A 184 -1.88 11.32 14.69
CA GLY A 184 -0.83 10.50 15.29
C GLY A 184 -1.30 9.13 15.79
N LYS A 185 -2.51 8.68 15.43
CA LYS A 185 -3.10 7.40 15.85
C LYS A 185 -3.95 6.78 14.75
N CYS A 186 -4.14 5.47 14.84
CA CYS A 186 -5.17 4.76 14.06
C CYS A 186 -6.56 5.22 14.50
N MET A 187 -7.47 5.39 13.54
CA MET A 187 -8.83 5.89 13.78
C MET A 187 -9.87 4.77 13.80
N PHE A 188 -9.44 3.52 13.65
CA PHE A 188 -10.30 2.34 13.60
C PHE A 188 -10.17 1.46 14.83
N THR A 189 -11.28 0.83 15.19
CA THR A 189 -11.35 -0.33 16.09
C THR A 189 -11.59 -1.56 15.21
N MET A 190 -10.87 -2.64 15.46
CA MET A 190 -11.04 -3.90 14.73
C MET A 190 -12.26 -4.63 15.24
N ASP A 191 -13.17 -5.00 14.34
CA ASP A 191 -14.40 -5.76 14.67
C ASP A 191 -14.18 -7.25 14.45
N SER A 192 -13.50 -7.61 13.37
CA SER A 192 -13.15 -9.01 13.05
C SER A 192 -11.88 -9.11 12.22
N LYS A 193 -11.20 -10.25 12.32
CA LYS A 193 -10.06 -10.64 11.51
C LYS A 193 -10.18 -12.11 11.13
N SER A 194 -9.92 -12.45 9.88
CA SER A 194 -9.85 -13.82 9.38
C SER A 194 -8.64 -14.00 8.46
N ILE A 195 -8.02 -15.18 8.52
CA ILE A 195 -7.02 -15.64 7.56
C ILE A 195 -7.41 -17.08 7.23
N ASP A 196 -7.78 -17.31 5.96
CA ASP A 196 -8.14 -18.64 5.46
C ASP A 196 -7.39 -18.93 4.15
N GLY A 197 -6.47 -19.87 4.21
CA GLY A 197 -5.58 -20.16 3.09
C GLY A 197 -4.83 -18.90 2.63
N ASN A 198 -5.00 -18.56 1.37
CA ASN A 198 -4.40 -17.37 0.75
C ASN A 198 -5.31 -16.13 0.80
N THR A 199 -6.31 -16.09 1.68
CA THR A 199 -7.20 -14.94 1.86
C THR A 199 -7.03 -14.33 3.25
N CYS A 200 -6.94 -13.01 3.31
CA CYS A 200 -6.88 -12.21 4.54
C CYS A 200 -8.06 -11.24 4.55
N GLU A 201 -8.75 -11.12 5.69
CA GLU A 201 -9.90 -10.22 5.85
C GLU A 201 -9.81 -9.48 7.18
N ILE A 202 -10.20 -8.21 7.16
CA ILE A 202 -10.40 -7.40 8.38
C ILE A 202 -11.64 -6.53 8.17
N THR A 203 -12.51 -6.50 9.17
CA THR A 203 -13.56 -5.51 9.31
C THR A 203 -13.21 -4.57 10.45
N ALA A 204 -13.33 -3.27 10.22
CA ALA A 204 -12.97 -2.25 11.20
C ALA A 204 -13.96 -1.08 11.15
N THR A 205 -14.23 -0.48 12.31
CA THR A 205 -15.19 0.62 12.47
C THR A 205 -14.49 1.85 13.03
N THR A 206 -14.79 3.03 12.47
CA THR A 206 -14.31 4.32 12.98
C THR A 206 -14.88 4.62 14.36
N GLY A 207 -14.12 5.34 15.18
CA GLY A 207 -14.48 5.52 16.59
C GLY A 207 -15.74 6.33 16.84
N ARG A 208 -15.84 7.53 16.24
CA ARG A 208 -16.91 8.50 16.50
C ARG A 208 -18.00 8.49 15.41
N SER A 209 -17.58 8.48 14.14
CA SER A 209 -18.51 8.45 13.01
C SER A 209 -19.21 7.11 12.81
N ARG A 210 -18.67 6.03 13.41
CA ARG A 210 -19.25 4.67 13.37
C ARG A 210 -19.42 4.11 11.95
N GLN A 211 -18.54 4.51 11.05
CA GLN A 211 -18.50 3.98 9.69
C GLN A 211 -17.64 2.72 9.63
N THR A 212 -18.15 1.69 8.99
CA THR A 212 -17.49 0.37 8.88
C THR A 212 -16.76 0.24 7.54
N LEU A 213 -15.55 -0.26 7.59
CA LEU A 213 -14.74 -0.65 6.44
C LEU A 213 -14.49 -2.16 6.48
N TYR A 214 -14.89 -2.85 5.43
CA TYR A 214 -14.50 -4.21 5.14
C TYR A 214 -13.35 -4.22 4.13
N ALA A 215 -12.28 -4.95 4.41
CA ALA A 215 -11.14 -5.14 3.54
C ALA A 215 -10.81 -6.63 3.42
N ALA A 216 -10.69 -7.12 2.19
CA ALA A 216 -10.26 -8.48 1.89
C ALA A 216 -9.13 -8.47 0.87
N ALA A 217 -8.18 -9.39 0.99
CA ALA A 217 -7.09 -9.59 0.06
C ALA A 217 -6.92 -11.08 -0.24
N ALA A 218 -7.04 -11.46 -1.51
CA ALA A 218 -6.80 -12.81 -2.00
C ALA A 218 -5.47 -12.85 -2.78
N PHE A 219 -4.66 -13.87 -2.51
CA PHE A 219 -3.30 -13.99 -3.04
C PHE A 219 -3.14 -15.21 -3.95
N LYS A 220 -2.24 -15.09 -4.95
CA LYS A 220 -1.88 -16.13 -5.89
C LYS A 220 -0.39 -16.09 -6.25
N GLY A 221 0.16 -17.24 -6.63
CA GLY A 221 1.53 -17.37 -7.16
C GLY A 221 2.53 -17.98 -6.20
N MET A 222 2.36 -17.82 -4.89
CA MET A 222 3.14 -18.49 -3.84
C MET A 222 2.18 -19.11 -2.81
N GLU A 223 2.60 -20.18 -2.19
CA GLU A 223 1.89 -20.74 -1.05
C GLU A 223 2.27 -19.97 0.23
N GLY A 224 1.27 -19.52 0.95
CA GLY A 224 1.43 -18.75 2.19
C GLY A 224 0.99 -19.56 3.40
N THR A 225 1.52 -19.17 4.55
CA THR A 225 1.06 -19.61 5.87
C THR A 225 0.60 -18.40 6.67
N ALA A 226 -0.46 -18.55 7.46
CA ALA A 226 -0.97 -17.48 8.30
C ALA A 226 0.17 -16.95 9.20
N TRP A 227 0.38 -15.63 9.15
CA TRP A 227 1.34 -14.97 10.02
C TRP A 227 0.62 -14.38 11.22
N GLU A 228 0.80 -15.04 12.36
CA GLU A 228 0.19 -14.61 13.61
C GLU A 228 0.81 -13.31 14.10
N THR A 229 -0.03 -12.28 14.19
CA THR A 229 0.31 -10.94 14.64
C THR A 229 -0.89 -10.29 15.33
N GLY A 230 -0.76 -9.04 15.78
CA GLY A 230 -1.83 -8.31 16.47
C GLY A 230 -3.13 -8.19 15.67
N GLU A 231 -4.21 -7.77 16.32
CA GLU A 231 -5.56 -7.74 15.76
C GLU A 231 -5.71 -6.86 14.50
N ALA A 232 -4.91 -5.80 14.40
CA ALA A 232 -4.99 -4.81 13.33
C ALA A 232 -4.24 -5.19 12.03
N ILE A 233 -3.65 -6.39 11.96
CA ILE A 233 -2.97 -6.89 10.76
C ILE A 233 -3.47 -8.30 10.45
N ALA A 234 -3.93 -8.52 9.22
CA ALA A 234 -4.18 -9.85 8.66
C ALA A 234 -3.21 -10.09 7.51
N ALA A 235 -2.28 -11.02 7.67
CA ALA A 235 -1.23 -11.27 6.69
C ALA A 235 -0.83 -12.73 6.64
N ASN A 236 -0.34 -13.16 5.48
CA ASN A 236 0.36 -14.42 5.28
C ASN A 236 1.87 -14.17 5.13
N GLU A 237 2.66 -15.16 5.48
CA GLU A 237 4.08 -15.25 5.13
C GLU A 237 4.25 -16.25 3.99
N TYR A 238 4.87 -15.79 2.92
CA TYR A 238 5.20 -16.56 1.71
C TYR A 238 6.69 -16.80 1.67
N ARG A 239 7.09 -18.03 1.38
CA ARG A 239 8.51 -18.41 1.31
C ARG A 239 8.86 -18.98 -0.06
N ALA A 240 10.02 -18.60 -0.58
CA ALA A 240 10.62 -19.19 -1.76
C ALA A 240 12.13 -19.35 -1.57
N VAL A 241 12.67 -20.49 -2.04
CA VAL A 241 14.12 -20.68 -2.16
C VAL A 241 14.43 -20.71 -3.64
N LEU A 242 15.25 -19.75 -4.09
CA LEU A 242 15.50 -19.47 -5.49
C LEU A 242 17.00 -19.46 -5.79
N ALA A 243 17.39 -20.07 -6.90
CA ALA A 243 18.76 -20.01 -7.46
C ALA A 243 18.85 -18.90 -8.51
N ALA A 244 20.08 -18.56 -8.92
CA ALA A 244 20.32 -17.60 -9.98
C ALA A 244 19.56 -17.91 -11.26
N GLY A 245 18.87 -16.95 -11.82
CA GLY A 245 17.99 -17.04 -12.99
C GLY A 245 16.54 -17.39 -12.66
N GLU A 246 16.24 -17.94 -11.49
CA GLU A 246 14.87 -18.29 -11.10
C GLU A 246 14.04 -17.08 -10.72
N ARG A 247 12.72 -17.25 -10.84
CA ARG A 247 11.72 -16.21 -10.62
C ARG A 247 10.61 -16.69 -9.70
N ALA A 248 10.05 -15.76 -8.93
CA ALA A 248 8.79 -15.95 -8.23
C ALA A 248 7.92 -14.71 -8.38
N SER A 249 6.62 -14.87 -8.22
CA SER A 249 5.68 -13.76 -8.19
C SER A 249 4.59 -13.98 -7.16
N LEU A 250 4.14 -12.89 -6.56
CA LEU A 250 2.98 -12.84 -5.67
C LEU A 250 2.01 -11.80 -6.22
N GLU A 251 0.82 -12.24 -6.57
CA GLU A 251 -0.27 -11.40 -7.01
C GLU A 251 -1.31 -11.30 -5.91
N ARG A 252 -1.94 -10.12 -5.76
CA ARG A 252 -3.10 -9.95 -4.89
C ARG A 252 -4.20 -9.17 -5.61
N VAL A 253 -5.43 -9.57 -5.32
CA VAL A 253 -6.63 -8.77 -5.56
C VAL A 253 -7.19 -8.35 -4.21
N VAL A 254 -7.54 -7.09 -4.08
CA VAL A 254 -8.06 -6.51 -2.85
C VAL A 254 -9.45 -5.97 -3.12
N THR A 255 -10.36 -6.24 -2.20
CA THR A 255 -11.70 -5.66 -2.16
C THR A 255 -11.79 -4.74 -0.95
N LEU A 256 -12.26 -3.51 -1.18
CA LEU A 256 -12.49 -2.50 -0.14
C LEU A 256 -13.94 -2.05 -0.21
N ILE A 257 -14.70 -2.22 0.87
CA ILE A 257 -16.11 -1.83 0.94
C ILE A 257 -16.34 -1.00 2.20
N CYS A 258 -16.81 0.23 2.01
CA CYS A 258 -17.20 1.12 3.09
C CYS A 258 -18.73 1.22 3.14
N ALA A 259 -19.33 0.95 4.30
CA ALA A 259 -20.74 1.19 4.52
C ALA A 259 -20.98 2.69 4.68
N ARG A 260 -21.60 3.30 3.67
CA ARG A 260 -21.89 4.74 3.63
C ARG A 260 -23.28 5.08 4.17
N ASN A 261 -24.24 4.14 4.07
CA ASN A 261 -25.64 4.30 4.46
C ASN A 261 -26.18 3.03 5.11
N GLU A 262 -27.23 3.13 5.93
CA GLU A 262 -27.83 1.99 6.65
C GLU A 262 -28.28 0.84 5.74
N TRP A 263 -28.71 1.11 4.51
CA TRP A 263 -29.14 0.11 3.53
C TRP A 263 -27.96 -0.56 2.77
N GLU A 264 -26.74 -0.02 2.84
CA GLU A 264 -25.53 -0.67 2.34
C GLU A 264 -24.97 -1.72 3.30
N HIS A 265 -25.48 -1.76 4.56
CA HIS A 265 -25.13 -2.77 5.56
C HIS A 265 -25.73 -4.17 5.30
N ALA A 266 -26.61 -4.31 4.30
CA ALA A 266 -27.17 -5.61 3.95
C ALA A 266 -26.07 -6.51 3.37
N SER A 267 -25.48 -7.28 4.27
CA SER A 267 -24.54 -8.39 4.10
C SER A 267 -23.34 -8.15 3.16
N PHE A 268 -22.19 -7.85 3.73
CA PHE A 268 -20.88 -8.05 3.06
C PHE A 268 -20.68 -9.51 2.59
N ALA A 269 -21.45 -10.46 3.11
CA ALA A 269 -21.41 -11.87 2.72
C ALA A 269 -22.01 -12.14 1.33
N ASP A 270 -22.80 -11.21 0.78
CA ASP A 270 -23.50 -11.38 -0.51
C ASP A 270 -22.83 -10.65 -1.68
N ARG A 271 -21.59 -10.11 -1.49
CA ARG A 271 -20.87 -9.37 -2.54
C ARG A 271 -19.51 -9.99 -2.88
#